data_0e0ec397ecf3b792826b51976d9c1a89
#
_entry.id   0e0ec397ecf3b792826b51976d9c1a89
#
_cell.length_a   1.000
_cell.length_b   1.000
_cell.length_c   1.000
_cell.angle_alpha   90.00
_cell.angle_beta   90.00
_cell.angle_gamma   90.00
#
_symmetry.space_group_name_H-M   'P 1'
#
loop_
_entity.id
_entity.type
_entity.pdbx_description
1 polymer ?
#
loop_
_entity_poly.entity_id
_entity_poly.type
_entity_poly.pdbx_seq_one_letter_code
_entity_poly.pdbx_strand_id
1 'polypeptide(L)'
;MELLQLLKTNSPLEEDTSESYFEKIGTLLDISSIAAGSRIKRLLKKNNLPQGVNGVRLLIESPTVLEDIVSIDDISWRDMIPAIEQMKKLRGRNNASSHFIDVSVSTKNPICIIPFGDVHIGAIGTDYELFQKITDEIIKTPNLYIILMGDEIDLAIKLRSIAEVLTSVLTPELQIQFMKSWLNDIKHKVLFAVQGNHDARIKQFSGVDVPRNIITKVVPYSTGICHVNLQVGDVLYKIAAAHKFPGHSMWNVNHANKKYSAMQYPEGDIYLGAHTHRPGGAFDWESGKLKVYLNSATLKTHDEYAATWFSILTSPVYPCMVLHPNEKIIAPFISIKHWKALTLQETP
;
A
#
# COMPACT_ATOMS: atom_id res chain seq x y z
N MET A 1 -2.90 -14.07 38.39
CA MET A 1 -1.44 -13.76 38.48
C MET A 1 -0.80 -14.30 39.74
N GLU A 2 -1.41 -14.15 40.93
CA GLU A 2 -0.84 -14.57 42.20
C GLU A 2 -0.53 -16.06 42.30
N LEU A 3 -1.43 -16.97 41.93
CA LEU A 3 -1.23 -18.42 42.13
C LEU A 3 -0.08 -18.96 41.27
N LEU A 4 0.03 -18.59 39.99
CA LEU A 4 1.10 -19.08 39.12
C LEU A 4 2.47 -18.57 39.59
N GLN A 5 2.53 -17.31 40.01
CA GLN A 5 3.77 -16.73 40.56
C GLN A 5 4.19 -17.40 41.86
N LEU A 6 3.21 -17.70 42.71
CA LEU A 6 3.43 -18.44 43.95
C LEU A 6 3.94 -19.84 43.67
N LEU A 7 3.39 -20.56 42.67
CA LEU A 7 3.84 -21.91 42.29
C LEU A 7 5.28 -21.88 41.74
N LYS A 8 5.63 -20.85 40.95
CA LYS A 8 7.01 -20.67 40.47
C LYS A 8 8.01 -20.42 41.57
N THR A 9 7.64 -19.59 42.56
CA THR A 9 8.51 -19.28 43.70
C THR A 9 8.64 -20.44 44.67
N ASN A 10 7.64 -21.32 44.73
CA ASN A 10 7.58 -22.49 45.62
C ASN A 10 7.44 -23.76 44.80
N SER A 11 8.40 -24.02 43.90
CA SER A 11 8.43 -25.24 43.07
C SER A 11 8.37 -26.49 43.92
N PRO A 12 7.67 -27.58 43.50
CA PRO A 12 7.61 -28.82 44.21
C PRO A 12 9.01 -29.49 44.30
N LEU A 13 9.38 -29.98 45.47
CA LEU A 13 10.59 -30.75 45.66
C LEU A 13 10.40 -32.20 45.12
N GLU A 14 11.50 -32.93 44.91
CA GLU A 14 11.43 -34.30 44.38
C GLU A 14 10.61 -35.23 45.28
N GLU A 15 10.65 -35.00 46.59
CA GLU A 15 9.95 -35.76 47.62
C GLU A 15 8.49 -35.34 47.86
N ASP A 16 8.05 -34.22 47.27
CA ASP A 16 6.69 -33.74 47.50
C ASP A 16 5.65 -34.66 46.87
N THR A 17 4.69 -35.10 47.68
CA THR A 17 3.45 -35.68 47.20
C THR A 17 2.47 -34.56 46.82
N SER A 18 1.44 -34.89 46.03
CA SER A 18 0.41 -33.89 45.68
C SER A 18 -0.32 -33.36 46.92
N GLU A 19 -0.43 -34.17 47.96
CA GLU A 19 -1.13 -33.81 49.18
C GLU A 19 -0.30 -32.85 50.04
N SER A 20 0.98 -33.17 50.26
CA SER A 20 1.93 -32.34 51.02
C SER A 20 2.15 -30.97 50.30
N TYR A 21 2.28 -31.01 48.99
CA TYR A 21 2.46 -29.79 48.22
C TYR A 21 1.22 -28.88 48.25
N PHE A 22 0.01 -29.43 48.13
CA PHE A 22 -1.23 -28.64 48.21
C PHE A 22 -1.45 -28.07 49.60
N GLU A 23 -1.03 -28.77 50.66
CA GLU A 23 -1.05 -28.23 52.02
C GLU A 23 -0.11 -27.06 52.19
N LYS A 24 1.12 -27.16 51.66
CA LYS A 24 2.11 -26.10 51.64
C LYS A 24 1.57 -24.85 50.94
N ILE A 25 1.00 -25.01 49.76
CA ILE A 25 0.43 -23.89 48.96
C ILE A 25 -0.83 -23.32 49.65
N GLY A 26 -1.65 -24.18 50.27
CA GLY A 26 -2.80 -23.74 51.06
C GLY A 26 -2.41 -22.85 52.23
N THR A 27 -1.36 -23.20 52.95
CA THR A 27 -0.80 -22.39 54.05
C THR A 27 -0.31 -21.04 53.56
N LEU A 28 0.38 -21.00 52.42
CA LEU A 28 0.89 -19.76 51.83
C LEU A 28 -0.23 -18.84 51.32
N LEU A 29 -1.39 -19.40 50.97
CA LEU A 29 -2.56 -18.65 50.48
C LEU A 29 -3.60 -18.38 51.57
N ASP A 30 -3.37 -18.81 52.77
CA ASP A 30 -4.32 -18.79 53.90
C ASP A 30 -5.67 -19.42 53.54
N ILE A 31 -5.63 -20.57 52.90
CA ILE A 31 -6.81 -21.38 52.51
C ILE A 31 -6.57 -22.85 52.85
N SER A 32 -7.64 -23.65 52.89
CA SER A 32 -7.51 -25.07 53.11
C SER A 32 -6.75 -25.76 51.96
N SER A 33 -6.04 -26.88 52.29
CA SER A 33 -5.34 -27.71 51.31
C SER A 33 -6.27 -28.20 50.19
N ILE A 34 -7.53 -28.48 50.51
CA ILE A 34 -8.57 -28.88 49.55
C ILE A 34 -8.86 -27.74 48.56
N ALA A 35 -8.96 -26.51 49.07
CA ALA A 35 -9.20 -25.32 48.22
C ALA A 35 -7.99 -25.02 47.34
N ALA A 36 -6.77 -25.11 47.85
CA ALA A 36 -5.53 -24.96 47.11
C ALA A 36 -5.42 -26.04 46.02
N GLY A 37 -5.64 -27.30 46.37
CA GLY A 37 -5.66 -28.42 45.43
C GLY A 37 -6.69 -28.27 44.32
N SER A 38 -7.88 -27.76 44.66
CA SER A 38 -8.92 -27.48 43.65
C SER A 38 -8.55 -26.38 42.70
N ARG A 39 -7.89 -25.30 43.17
CA ARG A 39 -7.38 -24.24 42.32
C ARG A 39 -6.27 -24.72 41.40
N ILE A 40 -5.31 -25.47 41.92
CA ILE A 40 -4.22 -26.08 41.15
C ILE A 40 -4.75 -27.07 40.13
N LYS A 41 -5.65 -27.99 40.50
CA LYS A 41 -6.29 -28.93 39.57
C LYS A 41 -7.02 -28.21 38.41
N ARG A 42 -7.70 -27.11 38.71
CA ARG A 42 -8.38 -26.30 37.72
C ARG A 42 -7.38 -25.64 36.75
N LEU A 43 -6.26 -25.12 37.27
CA LEU A 43 -5.18 -24.54 36.48
C LEU A 43 -4.51 -25.58 35.56
N LEU A 44 -4.19 -26.76 36.08
CA LEU A 44 -3.61 -27.84 35.31
C LEU A 44 -4.55 -28.35 34.21
N LYS A 45 -5.86 -28.49 34.51
CA LYS A 45 -6.86 -28.89 33.54
C LYS A 45 -7.00 -27.85 32.42
N LYS A 46 -6.97 -26.55 32.75
CA LYS A 46 -7.01 -25.45 31.78
C LYS A 46 -5.82 -25.51 30.81
N ASN A 47 -4.69 -25.99 31.24
CA ASN A 47 -3.48 -26.11 30.46
C ASN A 47 -3.23 -27.52 29.87
N ASN A 48 -4.23 -28.41 29.91
CA ASN A 48 -4.12 -29.81 29.44
C ASN A 48 -2.93 -30.59 30.05
N LEU A 49 -2.57 -30.29 31.28
CA LEU A 49 -1.45 -30.92 31.99
C LEU A 49 -1.94 -32.05 32.89
N PRO A 50 -1.08 -33.04 33.16
CA PRO A 50 -1.38 -34.10 34.14
C PRO A 50 -1.76 -33.52 35.50
N GLN A 51 -2.65 -34.20 36.20
CA GLN A 51 -3.02 -33.79 37.56
C GLN A 51 -1.93 -34.07 38.58
N GLY A 52 -1.86 -33.28 39.66
CA GLY A 52 -0.91 -33.45 40.73
C GLY A 52 0.43 -32.73 40.55
N VAL A 53 1.41 -33.09 41.38
CA VAL A 53 2.72 -32.42 41.45
C VAL A 53 3.47 -32.44 40.11
N ASN A 54 3.42 -33.56 39.40
CA ASN A 54 4.07 -33.64 38.08
C ASN A 54 3.52 -32.65 37.08
N GLY A 55 2.22 -32.40 37.09
CA GLY A 55 1.62 -31.37 36.25
C GLY A 55 2.07 -29.96 36.65
N VAL A 56 2.27 -29.71 37.94
CA VAL A 56 2.80 -28.42 38.41
C VAL A 56 4.24 -28.21 37.97
N ARG A 57 5.09 -29.25 38.03
CA ARG A 57 6.47 -29.19 37.50
C ARG A 57 6.47 -28.83 36.01
N LEU A 58 5.69 -29.55 35.22
CA LEU A 58 5.55 -29.26 33.79
C LEU A 58 5.04 -27.86 33.53
N LEU A 59 4.10 -27.33 34.35
CA LEU A 59 3.58 -25.97 34.22
C LEU A 59 4.65 -24.91 34.50
N ILE A 60 5.53 -25.16 35.46
CA ILE A 60 6.60 -24.22 35.84
C ILE A 60 7.77 -24.27 34.85
N GLU A 61 8.12 -25.46 34.35
CA GLU A 61 9.22 -25.71 33.41
C GLU A 61 8.85 -25.34 31.97
N SER A 62 7.55 -25.23 31.67
CA SER A 62 7.10 -24.89 30.34
C SER A 62 7.54 -23.46 29.98
N PRO A 63 8.26 -23.25 28.87
CA PRO A 63 8.65 -21.93 28.42
C PRO A 63 7.45 -21.06 27.99
N THR A 64 6.29 -21.65 27.81
CA THR A 64 5.04 -20.97 27.57
C THR A 64 4.34 -20.69 28.89
N VAL A 65 4.69 -19.59 29.52
CA VAL A 65 3.80 -19.01 30.53
C VAL A 65 2.55 -18.60 29.77
N LEU A 66 1.48 -19.36 29.94
CA LEU A 66 0.17 -18.92 29.59
C LEU A 66 -0.15 -17.79 30.58
N GLU A 67 0.16 -16.56 30.20
CA GLU A 67 -0.44 -15.39 30.82
C GLU A 67 -1.95 -15.63 30.88
N ASP A 68 -2.60 -15.23 31.94
CA ASP A 68 -4.05 -15.35 32.07
C ASP A 68 -4.68 -14.88 30.77
N ILE A 69 -5.22 -15.83 29.99
CA ILE A 69 -6.06 -15.49 28.85
C ILE A 69 -7.32 -14.91 29.48
N VAL A 70 -7.32 -13.60 29.62
CA VAL A 70 -8.52 -12.84 29.98
C VAL A 70 -9.55 -13.21 28.93
N SER A 71 -10.63 -13.84 29.34
CA SER A 71 -11.74 -14.10 28.42
C SER A 71 -12.19 -12.76 27.84
N ILE A 72 -12.39 -12.70 26.53
CA ILE A 72 -12.92 -11.48 25.88
C ILE A 72 -14.22 -11.03 26.54
N ASP A 73 -14.98 -11.99 27.08
CA ASP A 73 -16.25 -11.73 27.78
C ASP A 73 -16.08 -11.03 29.15
N ASP A 74 -14.85 -11.05 29.71
CA ASP A 74 -14.54 -10.44 31.01
C ASP A 74 -13.97 -9.00 30.86
N ILE A 75 -13.75 -8.53 29.62
CA ILE A 75 -13.18 -7.21 29.36
C ILE A 75 -14.31 -6.17 29.32
N SER A 76 -14.34 -5.24 30.27
CA SER A 76 -15.25 -4.12 30.24
C SER A 76 -15.01 -3.24 28.99
N TRP A 77 -16.07 -2.73 28.38
CA TRP A 77 -15.93 -1.76 27.29
C TRP A 77 -15.10 -0.53 27.69
N ARG A 78 -15.12 -0.16 28.99
CA ARG A 78 -14.30 0.95 29.51
C ARG A 78 -12.80 0.63 29.45
N ASP A 79 -12.42 -0.63 29.70
CA ASP A 79 -11.04 -1.09 29.63
C ASP A 79 -10.55 -1.21 28.20
N MET A 80 -11.47 -1.42 27.26
CA MET A 80 -11.15 -1.43 25.81
C MET A 80 -10.81 -0.05 25.26
N ILE A 81 -11.37 1.04 25.81
CA ILE A 81 -11.18 2.40 25.27
C ILE A 81 -9.69 2.81 25.22
N PRO A 82 -8.89 2.68 26.28
CA PRO A 82 -7.47 3.02 26.23
C PRO A 82 -6.70 2.19 25.18
N ALA A 83 -7.00 0.91 25.08
CA ALA A 83 -6.38 0.02 24.11
C ALA A 83 -6.77 0.41 22.67
N ILE A 84 -8.03 0.75 22.43
CA ILE A 84 -8.52 1.25 21.14
C ILE A 84 -7.83 2.57 20.78
N GLU A 85 -7.70 3.51 21.72
CA GLU A 85 -7.01 4.77 21.47
C GLU A 85 -5.52 4.58 21.16
N GLN A 86 -4.86 3.64 21.85
CA GLN A 86 -3.49 3.27 21.54
C GLN A 86 -3.39 2.65 20.14
N MET A 87 -4.28 1.74 19.77
CA MET A 87 -4.34 1.15 18.44
C MET A 87 -4.66 2.18 17.35
N LYS A 88 -5.55 3.16 17.62
CA LYS A 88 -5.81 4.27 16.71
C LYS A 88 -4.53 5.10 16.46
N LYS A 89 -3.76 5.42 17.51
CA LYS A 89 -2.48 6.12 17.38
C LYS A 89 -1.46 5.33 16.54
N LEU A 90 -1.37 4.00 16.75
CA LEU A 90 -0.50 3.12 15.97
C LEU A 90 -0.96 3.03 14.51
N ARG A 91 -2.28 2.85 14.27
CA ARG A 91 -2.85 2.86 12.92
C ARG A 91 -2.70 4.21 12.24
N GLY A 92 -2.90 5.31 12.96
CA GLY A 92 -2.69 6.66 12.44
C GLY A 92 -1.25 6.89 11.97
N ARG A 93 -0.25 6.38 12.72
CA ARG A 93 1.15 6.40 12.30
C ARG A 93 1.43 5.53 11.07
N ASN A 94 0.76 4.38 10.95
CA ASN A 94 0.88 3.49 9.79
C ASN A 94 0.04 3.94 8.59
N ASN A 95 -1.05 4.68 8.81
CA ASN A 95 -1.89 5.24 7.76
C ASN A 95 -1.54 6.70 7.43
N ALA A 96 -0.50 7.26 8.02
CA ALA A 96 0.14 8.46 7.49
C ALA A 96 0.76 8.11 6.13
N SER A 97 -0.09 7.87 5.13
CA SER A 97 0.28 8.12 3.76
C SER A 97 0.69 9.58 3.75
N SER A 98 1.91 9.87 3.34
CA SER A 98 2.32 11.25 3.25
C SER A 98 1.48 11.88 2.14
N HIS A 99 0.47 12.65 2.56
CA HIS A 99 -0.26 13.51 1.62
C HIS A 99 0.66 14.59 1.03
N PHE A 100 1.86 14.70 1.58
CA PHE A 100 2.92 15.59 1.14
C PHE A 100 4.19 14.77 0.93
N ILE A 101 4.77 14.87 -0.26
CA ILE A 101 5.97 14.15 -0.67
C ILE A 101 6.96 15.17 -1.22
N ASP A 102 8.20 15.12 -0.77
CA ASP A 102 9.30 15.88 -1.33
C ASP A 102 10.19 14.95 -2.14
N VAL A 103 10.43 15.31 -3.41
CA VAL A 103 11.29 14.55 -4.34
C VAL A 103 12.28 15.52 -4.97
N SER A 104 13.53 15.10 -5.14
CA SER A 104 14.55 15.91 -5.78
C SER A 104 15.27 15.14 -6.88
N VAL A 105 15.41 15.78 -8.03
CA VAL A 105 16.21 15.29 -9.17
C VAL A 105 17.33 16.30 -9.42
N SER A 106 18.53 15.92 -9.03
CA SER A 106 19.73 16.75 -9.27
C SER A 106 20.15 16.61 -10.73
N THR A 107 19.87 17.60 -11.54
CA THR A 107 20.19 17.62 -12.97
C THR A 107 20.39 19.03 -13.48
N LYS A 108 21.19 19.15 -14.56
CA LYS A 108 21.34 20.37 -15.35
C LYS A 108 20.54 20.31 -16.66
N ASN A 109 20.01 19.15 -17.00
CA ASN A 109 19.24 18.92 -18.22
C ASN A 109 17.75 18.84 -17.92
N PRO A 110 16.88 19.21 -18.84
CA PRO A 110 15.45 18.96 -18.73
C PRO A 110 15.14 17.48 -18.54
N ILE A 111 14.13 17.18 -17.74
CA ILE A 111 13.66 15.82 -17.51
C ILE A 111 12.30 15.63 -18.16
N CYS A 112 12.05 14.43 -18.67
CA CYS A 112 10.74 14.02 -19.16
C CYS A 112 10.08 13.12 -18.10
N ILE A 113 8.80 13.34 -17.82
CA ILE A 113 8.03 12.57 -16.84
C ILE A 113 6.77 12.01 -17.49
N ILE A 114 6.53 10.72 -17.25
CA ILE A 114 5.33 10.01 -17.69
C ILE A 114 4.51 9.65 -16.46
N PRO A 115 3.24 10.04 -16.35
CA PRO A 115 2.30 9.41 -15.44
C PRO A 115 1.97 8.01 -15.97
N PHE A 116 2.53 6.97 -15.37
CA PHE A 116 2.46 5.58 -15.81
C PHE A 116 1.63 4.75 -14.82
N GLY A 117 0.46 4.28 -15.22
CA GLY A 117 -0.44 3.49 -14.39
C GLY A 117 -1.39 2.67 -15.22
N ASP A 118 -2.39 2.08 -14.59
CA ASP A 118 -3.40 1.22 -15.23
C ASP A 118 -2.76 0.11 -16.10
N VAL A 119 -1.67 -0.49 -15.57
CA VAL A 119 -0.92 -1.57 -16.25
C VAL A 119 -1.70 -2.88 -16.19
N HIS A 120 -2.34 -3.16 -15.04
CA HIS A 120 -3.14 -4.35 -14.78
C HIS A 120 -2.37 -5.66 -15.04
N ILE A 121 -1.16 -5.76 -14.47
CA ILE A 121 -0.38 -7.02 -14.51
C ILE A 121 -1.25 -8.15 -13.97
N GLY A 122 -1.40 -9.23 -14.75
CA GLY A 122 -2.25 -10.38 -14.44
C GLY A 122 -3.50 -10.46 -15.29
N ALA A 123 -4.00 -9.37 -15.86
CA ALA A 123 -5.15 -9.40 -16.74
C ALA A 123 -4.80 -9.96 -18.12
N ILE A 124 -5.71 -10.77 -18.71
CA ILE A 124 -5.55 -11.31 -20.08
C ILE A 124 -5.54 -10.21 -21.14
N GLY A 125 -6.23 -9.09 -20.86
CA GLY A 125 -6.32 -7.96 -21.78
C GLY A 125 -5.12 -7.03 -21.76
N THR A 126 -4.11 -7.29 -20.93
CA THR A 126 -2.89 -6.48 -20.86
C THR A 126 -1.93 -6.82 -22.01
N ASP A 127 -1.47 -5.79 -22.70
CA ASP A 127 -0.46 -5.92 -23.77
C ASP A 127 0.94 -6.00 -23.16
N TYR A 128 1.41 -7.23 -22.89
CA TYR A 128 2.72 -7.49 -22.27
C TYR A 128 3.89 -7.21 -23.19
N GLU A 129 3.73 -7.32 -24.51
CA GLU A 129 4.78 -6.98 -25.46
C GLU A 129 5.03 -5.48 -25.47
N LEU A 130 3.94 -4.70 -25.48
CA LEU A 130 4.04 -3.24 -25.39
C LEU A 130 4.57 -2.81 -24.02
N PHE A 131 4.13 -3.47 -22.92
CA PHE A 131 4.67 -3.24 -21.59
C PHE A 131 6.19 -3.39 -21.55
N GLN A 132 6.72 -4.47 -22.12
CA GLN A 132 8.16 -4.69 -22.21
C GLN A 132 8.85 -3.60 -23.02
N LYS A 133 8.32 -3.26 -24.21
CA LYS A 133 8.87 -2.20 -25.07
C LYS A 133 8.94 -0.86 -24.37
N ILE A 134 7.85 -0.47 -23.70
CA ILE A 134 7.80 0.81 -22.96
C ILE A 134 8.77 0.79 -21.77
N THR A 135 8.82 -0.31 -21.02
CA THR A 135 9.75 -0.46 -19.89
C THR A 135 11.20 -0.34 -20.35
N ASP A 136 11.58 -1.03 -21.40
CA ASP A 136 12.91 -0.94 -22.00
C ASP A 136 13.24 0.47 -22.47
N GLU A 137 12.28 1.16 -23.05
CA GLU A 137 12.38 2.56 -23.48
C GLU A 137 12.64 3.49 -22.29
N ILE A 138 11.89 3.32 -21.20
CA ILE A 138 12.05 4.08 -19.96
C ILE A 138 13.46 3.87 -19.38
N ILE A 139 13.91 2.64 -19.30
CA ILE A 139 15.22 2.30 -18.75
C ILE A 139 16.35 2.91 -19.58
N LYS A 140 16.28 2.78 -20.92
CA LYS A 140 17.34 3.20 -21.83
C LYS A 140 17.40 4.71 -22.06
N THR A 141 16.29 5.44 -21.87
CA THR A 141 16.24 6.87 -22.17
C THR A 141 16.78 7.72 -21.00
N PRO A 142 17.87 8.47 -21.17
CA PRO A 142 18.36 9.37 -20.16
C PRO A 142 17.34 10.45 -19.80
N ASN A 143 17.34 10.92 -18.56
CA ASN A 143 16.45 11.98 -18.07
C ASN A 143 14.93 11.71 -18.26
N LEU A 144 14.56 10.46 -18.54
CA LEU A 144 13.19 10.00 -18.56
C LEU A 144 12.86 9.35 -17.22
N TYR A 145 11.80 9.80 -16.59
CA TYR A 145 11.29 9.31 -15.30
C TYR A 145 9.81 8.98 -15.41
N ILE A 146 9.32 8.18 -14.49
CA ILE A 146 7.91 7.84 -14.37
C ILE A 146 7.38 8.16 -12.97
N ILE A 147 6.09 8.37 -12.90
CA ILE A 147 5.31 8.38 -11.66
C ILE A 147 4.33 7.23 -11.76
N LEU A 148 4.38 6.30 -10.81
CA LEU A 148 3.42 5.20 -10.77
C LEU A 148 2.07 5.71 -10.32
N MET A 149 1.05 5.55 -11.17
CA MET A 149 -0.26 6.13 -10.98
C MET A 149 -1.31 5.15 -10.43
N GLY A 150 -0.87 3.96 -10.01
CA GLY A 150 -1.73 2.92 -9.44
C GLY A 150 -2.31 1.97 -10.48
N ASP A 151 -2.93 0.90 -9.99
CA ASP A 151 -3.43 -0.24 -10.76
C ASP A 151 -2.32 -0.89 -11.60
N GLU A 152 -1.12 -1.01 -11.00
CA GLU A 152 -0.01 -1.73 -11.59
C GLU A 152 -0.32 -3.22 -11.70
N ILE A 153 -1.03 -3.80 -10.72
CA ILE A 153 -1.47 -5.20 -10.71
C ILE A 153 -3.00 -5.29 -10.73
N ASP A 154 -3.53 -6.31 -11.41
CA ASP A 154 -4.99 -6.42 -11.62
C ASP A 154 -5.73 -6.90 -10.36
N LEU A 155 -5.16 -7.84 -9.61
CA LEU A 155 -5.70 -8.39 -8.35
C LEU A 155 -7.20 -8.68 -8.43
N ALA A 156 -7.62 -9.48 -9.38
CA ALA A 156 -9.00 -9.92 -9.55
C ALA A 156 -9.41 -10.87 -8.40
N ILE A 157 -9.76 -10.32 -7.24
CA ILE A 157 -10.07 -11.08 -6.02
C ILE A 157 -11.55 -10.97 -5.63
N LYS A 158 -12.30 -10.05 -6.22
CA LYS A 158 -13.69 -9.79 -5.83
C LYS A 158 -14.67 -10.80 -6.36
N LEU A 159 -15.47 -11.41 -5.46
CA LEU A 159 -16.61 -12.25 -5.79
C LEU A 159 -17.67 -11.57 -6.71
N ARG A 160 -17.66 -10.25 -6.84
CA ARG A 160 -18.55 -9.50 -7.74
C ARG A 160 -18.14 -9.49 -9.19
N SER A 161 -16.92 -9.89 -9.49
CA SER A 161 -16.41 -9.98 -10.86
C SER A 161 -15.74 -11.35 -11.08
N ILE A 162 -16.54 -12.41 -11.00
CA ILE A 162 -16.11 -13.77 -11.38
C ILE A 162 -15.45 -13.74 -12.77
N ALA A 163 -15.97 -12.93 -13.68
CA ALA A 163 -15.40 -12.73 -14.99
C ALA A 163 -13.93 -12.24 -14.93
N GLU A 164 -13.60 -11.25 -14.09
CA GLU A 164 -12.22 -10.77 -13.92
C GLU A 164 -11.29 -11.87 -13.38
N VAL A 165 -11.78 -12.72 -12.46
CA VAL A 165 -10.98 -13.85 -11.94
C VAL A 165 -10.72 -14.89 -13.04
N LEU A 166 -11.73 -15.16 -13.88
CA LEU A 166 -11.60 -16.11 -15.00
C LEU A 166 -10.72 -15.57 -16.13
N THR A 167 -10.59 -14.26 -16.24
CA THR A 167 -9.74 -13.60 -17.26
C THR A 167 -8.35 -13.22 -16.74
N SER A 168 -7.99 -13.64 -15.53
CA SER A 168 -6.63 -13.46 -14.99
C SER A 168 -5.69 -14.56 -15.50
N VAL A 169 -4.58 -14.18 -16.11
CA VAL A 169 -3.53 -15.11 -16.58
C VAL A 169 -2.48 -15.42 -15.54
N LEU A 170 -2.43 -14.62 -14.46
CA LEU A 170 -1.51 -14.79 -13.33
C LEU A 170 -2.26 -14.86 -12.03
N THR A 171 -1.87 -15.76 -11.13
CA THR A 171 -2.36 -15.76 -9.75
C THR A 171 -1.94 -14.47 -9.03
N PRO A 172 -2.63 -14.03 -7.97
CA PRO A 172 -2.23 -12.86 -7.20
C PRO A 172 -0.78 -12.91 -6.72
N GLU A 173 -0.28 -14.09 -6.34
CA GLU A 173 1.11 -14.28 -5.92
C GLU A 173 2.09 -14.01 -7.08
N LEU A 174 1.82 -14.54 -8.27
CA LEU A 174 2.65 -14.31 -9.46
C LEU A 174 2.60 -12.84 -9.91
N GLN A 175 1.46 -12.17 -9.79
CA GLN A 175 1.35 -10.73 -10.05
C GLN A 175 2.25 -9.92 -9.11
N ILE A 176 2.24 -10.26 -7.81
CA ILE A 176 3.07 -9.64 -6.79
C ILE A 176 4.56 -9.88 -7.07
N GLN A 177 4.92 -11.10 -7.46
CA GLN A 177 6.30 -11.44 -7.80
C GLN A 177 6.77 -10.71 -9.05
N PHE A 178 5.93 -10.64 -10.09
CA PHE A 178 6.20 -9.88 -11.30
C PHE A 178 6.46 -8.40 -10.97
N MET A 179 5.55 -7.78 -10.21
CA MET A 179 5.68 -6.39 -9.78
C MET A 179 6.98 -6.14 -9.01
N LYS A 180 7.37 -7.03 -8.08
CA LYS A 180 8.63 -6.91 -7.35
C LYS A 180 9.84 -6.92 -8.28
N SER A 181 9.87 -7.85 -9.23
CA SER A 181 10.95 -7.98 -10.21
C SER A 181 11.03 -6.72 -11.08
N TRP A 182 9.92 -6.33 -11.67
CA TRP A 182 9.82 -5.13 -12.50
C TRP A 182 10.25 -3.85 -11.76
N LEU A 183 9.73 -3.63 -10.54
CA LEU A 183 10.11 -2.46 -9.74
C LEU A 183 11.61 -2.44 -9.42
N ASN A 184 12.23 -3.61 -9.20
CA ASN A 184 13.68 -3.64 -8.97
C ASN A 184 14.47 -3.12 -10.17
N ASP A 185 13.99 -3.41 -11.38
CA ASP A 185 14.67 -2.98 -12.61
C ASP A 185 14.46 -1.49 -12.89
N ILE A 186 13.26 -0.96 -12.62
CA ILE A 186 12.91 0.43 -12.94
C ILE A 186 13.04 1.42 -11.79
N LYS A 187 13.37 0.99 -10.56
CA LYS A 187 13.35 1.83 -9.35
C LYS A 187 14.09 3.16 -9.49
N HIS A 188 15.18 3.18 -10.26
CA HIS A 188 16.00 4.38 -10.51
C HIS A 188 15.33 5.38 -11.46
N LYS A 189 14.19 5.01 -12.05
CA LYS A 189 13.37 5.83 -12.95
C LYS A 189 12.07 6.30 -12.31
N VAL A 190 11.69 5.75 -11.15
CA VAL A 190 10.44 6.07 -10.47
C VAL A 190 10.65 7.21 -9.49
N LEU A 191 9.87 8.27 -9.61
CA LEU A 191 9.94 9.43 -8.70
C LEU A 191 9.13 9.21 -7.42
N PHE A 192 7.89 8.77 -7.57
CA PHE A 192 6.98 8.40 -6.48
C PHE A 192 5.83 7.55 -7.05
N ALA A 193 4.97 7.05 -6.15
CA ALA A 193 3.82 6.25 -6.55
C ALA A 193 2.55 6.64 -5.77
N VAL A 194 1.39 6.44 -6.40
CA VAL A 194 0.07 6.54 -5.77
C VAL A 194 -0.67 5.20 -5.88
N GLN A 195 -1.52 4.89 -4.90
CA GLN A 195 -2.27 3.65 -4.86
C GLN A 195 -3.46 3.67 -5.83
N GLY A 196 -3.61 2.61 -6.61
CA GLY A 196 -4.79 2.32 -7.39
C GLY A 196 -5.88 1.59 -6.58
N ASN A 197 -7.06 1.48 -7.18
CA ASN A 197 -8.15 0.75 -6.52
C ASN A 197 -7.99 -0.77 -6.61
N HIS A 198 -7.32 -1.29 -7.65
CA HIS A 198 -6.95 -2.71 -7.74
C HIS A 198 -5.87 -3.06 -6.71
N ASP A 199 -4.86 -2.22 -6.57
CA ASP A 199 -3.80 -2.39 -5.57
C ASP A 199 -4.34 -2.46 -4.13
N ALA A 200 -5.42 -1.72 -3.86
CA ALA A 200 -6.06 -1.71 -2.55
C ALA A 200 -6.90 -2.98 -2.26
N ARG A 201 -7.19 -3.84 -3.24
CA ARG A 201 -8.10 -4.99 -3.09
C ARG A 201 -7.62 -5.98 -2.03
N ILE A 202 -6.35 -6.35 -2.03
CA ILE A 202 -5.82 -7.29 -1.01
C ILE A 202 -6.03 -6.72 0.38
N LYS A 203 -5.74 -5.43 0.59
CA LYS A 203 -5.92 -4.77 1.88
C LYS A 203 -7.37 -4.82 2.37
N GLN A 204 -8.32 -4.67 1.47
CA GLN A 204 -9.75 -4.71 1.82
C GLN A 204 -10.19 -6.07 2.38
N PHE A 205 -9.57 -7.17 1.94
CA PHE A 205 -9.91 -8.52 2.37
C PHE A 205 -9.06 -9.06 3.50
N SER A 206 -7.75 -8.79 3.46
CA SER A 206 -6.78 -9.37 4.40
C SER A 206 -6.28 -8.39 5.46
N GLY A 207 -6.56 -7.10 5.32
CA GLY A 207 -5.96 -6.06 6.15
C GLY A 207 -4.49 -5.77 5.81
N VAL A 208 -3.87 -6.52 4.91
CA VAL A 208 -2.45 -6.37 4.52
C VAL A 208 -2.32 -5.61 3.22
N ASP A 209 -1.63 -4.48 3.25
CA ASP A 209 -1.36 -3.65 2.07
C ASP A 209 -0.07 -4.13 1.37
N VAL A 210 -0.21 -5.16 0.53
CA VAL A 210 0.94 -5.80 -0.14
C VAL A 210 1.64 -4.86 -1.13
N PRO A 211 0.94 -4.15 -2.04
CA PRO A 211 1.58 -3.20 -2.94
C PRO A 211 2.35 -2.12 -2.17
N ARG A 212 1.73 -1.52 -1.15
CA ARG A 212 2.41 -0.55 -0.29
C ARG A 212 3.71 -1.10 0.29
N ASN A 213 3.67 -2.30 0.87
CA ASN A 213 4.84 -2.93 1.51
C ASN A 213 5.99 -3.21 0.53
N ILE A 214 5.70 -3.28 -0.76
CA ILE A 214 6.70 -3.46 -1.82
C ILE A 214 7.21 -2.08 -2.27
N ILE A 215 6.32 -1.19 -2.65
CA ILE A 215 6.65 0.10 -3.27
C ILE A 215 7.37 1.03 -2.29
N THR A 216 6.93 1.10 -1.03
CA THR A 216 7.57 1.97 -0.01
C THR A 216 9.02 1.63 0.30
N LYS A 217 9.48 0.44 -0.07
CA LYS A 217 10.90 0.06 0.04
C LYS A 217 11.77 0.67 -1.06
N VAL A 218 11.15 1.22 -2.08
CA VAL A 218 11.81 1.68 -3.31
C VAL A 218 11.63 3.19 -3.48
N VAL A 219 10.39 3.68 -3.36
CA VAL A 219 10.04 5.08 -3.61
C VAL A 219 8.98 5.57 -2.62
N PRO A 220 8.81 6.91 -2.44
CA PRO A 220 7.69 7.47 -1.71
C PRO A 220 6.36 7.02 -2.30
N TYR A 221 5.39 6.70 -1.43
CA TYR A 221 4.10 6.14 -1.83
C TYR A 221 2.94 6.77 -1.06
N SER A 222 1.88 7.14 -1.77
CA SER A 222 0.64 7.64 -1.19
C SER A 222 -0.54 6.73 -1.46
N THR A 223 -1.40 6.52 -0.46
CA THR A 223 -2.63 5.73 -0.58
C THR A 223 -3.85 6.55 -1.03
N GLY A 224 -3.66 7.81 -1.33
CA GLY A 224 -4.73 8.72 -1.77
C GLY A 224 -4.19 9.86 -2.62
N ILE A 225 -4.90 10.99 -2.61
CA ILE A 225 -4.40 12.20 -3.26
C ILE A 225 -3.16 12.69 -2.50
N CYS A 226 -2.09 12.96 -3.23
CA CYS A 226 -0.87 13.52 -2.66
C CYS A 226 -0.45 14.80 -3.36
N HIS A 227 0.16 15.69 -2.59
CA HIS A 227 0.83 16.88 -3.06
C HIS A 227 2.33 16.63 -3.03
N VAL A 228 2.99 16.88 -4.13
CA VAL A 228 4.42 16.60 -4.29
C VAL A 228 5.15 17.88 -4.63
N ASN A 229 6.15 18.19 -3.83
CA ASN A 229 7.14 19.18 -4.15
C ASN A 229 8.28 18.48 -4.92
N LEU A 230 8.29 18.66 -6.23
CA LEU A 230 9.33 18.09 -7.09
C LEU A 230 10.38 19.16 -7.40
N GLN A 231 11.55 19.03 -6.81
CA GLN A 231 12.71 19.86 -7.11
C GLN A 231 13.44 19.26 -8.31
N VAL A 232 13.52 20.02 -9.41
CA VAL A 232 14.28 19.64 -10.62
C VAL A 232 15.38 20.69 -10.80
N GLY A 233 16.63 20.31 -10.57
CA GLY A 233 17.72 21.29 -10.49
C GLY A 233 17.40 22.39 -9.48
N ASP A 234 17.33 23.64 -9.93
CA ASP A 234 17.04 24.81 -9.09
C ASP A 234 15.54 25.17 -9.05
N VAL A 235 14.68 24.43 -9.75
CA VAL A 235 13.25 24.77 -9.92
C VAL A 235 12.33 23.85 -9.15
N LEU A 236 11.43 24.42 -8.37
CA LEU A 236 10.38 23.71 -7.64
C LEU A 236 9.09 23.65 -8.45
N TYR A 237 8.60 22.42 -8.68
CA TYR A 237 7.31 22.12 -9.30
C TYR A 237 6.35 21.55 -8.27
N LYS A 238 5.13 22.11 -8.18
CA LYS A 238 4.08 21.64 -7.29
C LYS A 238 3.13 20.73 -8.04
N ILE A 239 3.06 19.47 -7.65
CA ILE A 239 2.25 18.44 -8.32
C ILE A 239 1.16 17.97 -7.38
N ALA A 240 -0.07 17.84 -7.87
CA ALA A 240 -1.10 17.02 -7.25
C ALA A 240 -1.25 15.73 -8.05
N ALA A 241 -1.16 14.58 -7.42
CA ALA A 241 -1.30 13.29 -8.06
C ALA A 241 -2.28 12.38 -7.31
N ALA A 242 -3.10 11.68 -8.06
CA ALA A 242 -4.02 10.67 -7.54
C ALA A 242 -4.33 9.65 -8.62
N HIS A 243 -4.55 8.39 -8.25
CA HIS A 243 -5.10 7.43 -9.20
C HIS A 243 -6.46 7.92 -9.71
N LYS A 244 -7.31 8.43 -8.82
CA LYS A 244 -8.62 8.96 -9.16
C LYS A 244 -8.93 10.23 -8.37
N PHE A 245 -9.13 11.34 -9.07
CA PHE A 245 -9.71 12.54 -8.48
C PHE A 245 -11.25 12.47 -8.45
N PRO A 246 -11.91 13.08 -7.46
CA PRO A 246 -13.38 13.14 -7.41
C PRO A 246 -13.99 13.95 -8.56
N GLY A 247 -15.10 13.49 -9.11
CA GLY A 247 -15.89 14.24 -10.09
C GLY A 247 -15.48 14.03 -11.54
N HIS A 248 -15.37 12.78 -11.97
CA HIS A 248 -15.06 12.44 -13.37
C HIS A 248 -16.17 12.83 -14.33
N SER A 249 -15.84 12.99 -15.61
CA SER A 249 -16.76 13.28 -16.72
C SER A 249 -16.54 12.30 -17.86
N MET A 250 -17.64 11.87 -18.51
CA MET A 250 -17.57 11.03 -19.70
C MET A 250 -16.95 11.75 -20.91
N TRP A 251 -17.12 13.05 -20.98
CA TRP A 251 -16.72 13.86 -22.15
C TRP A 251 -15.34 14.47 -22.03
N ASN A 252 -14.93 14.82 -20.82
CA ASN A 252 -13.65 15.48 -20.59
C ASN A 252 -12.79 14.67 -19.62
N VAL A 253 -11.76 14.03 -20.12
CA VAL A 253 -10.85 13.16 -19.36
C VAL A 253 -10.19 13.91 -18.20
N ASN A 254 -9.82 15.17 -18.40
CA ASN A 254 -9.15 15.98 -17.39
C ASN A 254 -10.11 16.78 -16.49
N HIS A 255 -11.44 16.55 -16.57
CA HIS A 255 -12.40 17.29 -15.75
C HIS A 255 -12.13 17.20 -14.26
N ALA A 256 -11.90 16.01 -13.75
CA ALA A 256 -11.64 15.78 -12.33
C ALA A 256 -10.35 16.47 -11.86
N ASN A 257 -9.29 16.42 -12.68
CA ASN A 257 -8.02 17.08 -12.42
C ASN A 257 -8.20 18.61 -12.35
N LYS A 258 -8.93 19.20 -13.32
CA LYS A 258 -9.26 20.64 -13.35
C LYS A 258 -10.12 21.05 -12.16
N LYS A 259 -11.14 20.25 -11.84
CA LYS A 259 -11.99 20.50 -10.67
C LYS A 259 -11.18 20.49 -9.38
N TYR A 260 -10.27 19.52 -9.22
CA TYR A 260 -9.39 19.46 -8.04
C TYR A 260 -8.47 20.68 -7.96
N SER A 261 -7.87 21.08 -9.08
CA SER A 261 -7.07 22.30 -9.18
C SER A 261 -7.83 23.52 -8.68
N ALA A 262 -9.02 23.77 -9.22
CA ALA A 262 -9.79 24.97 -8.90
C ALA A 262 -10.30 25.01 -7.44
N MET A 263 -10.65 23.85 -6.87
CA MET A 263 -11.38 23.80 -5.59
C MET A 263 -10.51 23.43 -4.40
N GLN A 264 -9.43 22.67 -4.59
CA GLN A 264 -8.70 22.04 -3.49
C GLN A 264 -7.21 22.40 -3.45
N TYR A 265 -6.58 22.61 -4.61
CA TYR A 265 -5.14 22.89 -4.68
C TYR A 265 -4.80 23.90 -5.77
N PRO A 266 -5.25 25.16 -5.64
CA PRO A 266 -5.06 26.18 -6.69
C PRO A 266 -3.60 26.60 -6.90
N GLU A 267 -2.71 26.36 -5.94
CA GLU A 267 -1.28 26.67 -6.02
C GLU A 267 -0.46 25.64 -6.82
N GLY A 268 -1.03 24.49 -7.17
CA GLY A 268 -0.38 23.46 -7.96
C GLY A 268 -0.08 23.89 -9.40
N ASP A 269 0.99 23.37 -9.96
CA ASP A 269 1.41 23.59 -11.35
C ASP A 269 0.94 22.42 -12.25
N ILE A 270 0.90 21.21 -11.72
CA ILE A 270 0.69 19.96 -12.47
C ILE A 270 -0.31 19.09 -11.71
N TYR A 271 -1.24 18.47 -12.44
CA TYR A 271 -2.28 17.59 -11.89
C TYR A 271 -2.31 16.29 -12.69
N LEU A 272 -2.01 15.16 -12.02
CA LEU A 272 -1.85 13.85 -12.64
C LEU A 272 -2.96 12.90 -12.16
N GLY A 273 -3.71 12.35 -13.10
CA GLY A 273 -4.77 11.38 -12.87
C GLY A 273 -4.56 10.07 -13.65
N ALA A 274 -5.37 9.06 -13.34
CA ALA A 274 -5.40 7.75 -14.00
C ALA A 274 -6.83 7.15 -13.94
N HIS A 275 -7.00 5.85 -13.80
CA HIS A 275 -8.25 5.13 -13.55
C HIS A 275 -9.23 5.06 -14.74
N THR A 276 -9.27 6.05 -15.59
CA THR A 276 -10.26 6.09 -16.68
C THR A 276 -9.82 5.30 -17.90
N HIS A 277 -8.60 4.79 -17.91
CA HIS A 277 -7.94 4.11 -19.04
C HIS A 277 -7.89 4.95 -20.31
N ARG A 278 -8.13 6.25 -20.18
CA ARG A 278 -8.17 7.20 -21.29
C ARG A 278 -7.05 8.22 -21.12
N PRO A 279 -6.03 8.19 -22.00
CA PRO A 279 -5.00 9.20 -21.98
C PRO A 279 -5.59 10.59 -22.30
N GLY A 280 -5.05 11.59 -21.68
CA GLY A 280 -5.47 12.96 -21.95
C GLY A 280 -4.48 13.98 -21.43
N GLY A 281 -4.38 15.09 -22.14
CA GLY A 281 -3.60 16.24 -21.76
C GLY A 281 -4.39 17.51 -21.97
N ALA A 282 -4.28 18.46 -21.05
CA ALA A 282 -4.82 19.79 -21.16
C ALA A 282 -3.92 20.78 -20.42
N PHE A 283 -4.03 22.04 -20.75
CA PHE A 283 -3.41 23.14 -20.01
C PHE A 283 -4.37 24.33 -19.93
N ASP A 284 -4.26 25.09 -18.88
CA ASP A 284 -5.00 26.33 -18.68
C ASP A 284 -4.08 27.43 -18.14
N TRP A 285 -4.41 28.65 -18.40
CA TRP A 285 -3.80 29.82 -17.76
C TRP A 285 -4.72 30.33 -16.66
N GLU A 286 -4.32 30.20 -15.41
CA GLU A 286 -5.08 30.72 -14.28
C GLU A 286 -4.22 31.74 -13.51
N SER A 287 -4.69 32.95 -13.37
CA SER A 287 -3.99 34.04 -12.65
C SER A 287 -2.53 34.23 -13.11
N GLY A 288 -2.29 34.12 -14.40
CA GLY A 288 -0.94 34.26 -14.98
C GLY A 288 -0.01 33.08 -14.81
N LYS A 289 -0.52 31.94 -14.31
CA LYS A 289 0.25 30.69 -14.15
C LYS A 289 -0.26 29.63 -15.12
N LEU A 290 0.66 28.93 -15.76
CA LEU A 290 0.35 27.75 -16.55
C LEU A 290 0.06 26.58 -15.62
N LYS A 291 -1.06 25.92 -15.82
CA LYS A 291 -1.43 24.66 -15.16
C LYS A 291 -1.53 23.56 -16.21
N VAL A 292 -0.93 22.42 -15.90
CA VAL A 292 -0.91 21.24 -16.78
C VAL A 292 -1.65 20.09 -16.13
N TYR A 293 -2.54 19.47 -16.91
CA TYR A 293 -3.38 18.34 -16.49
C TYR A 293 -3.07 17.16 -17.41
N LEU A 294 -2.59 16.07 -16.84
CA LEU A 294 -2.35 14.83 -17.58
C LEU A 294 -3.13 13.68 -16.95
N ASN A 295 -3.67 12.82 -17.80
CA ASN A 295 -4.28 11.55 -17.38
C ASN A 295 -3.55 10.39 -18.03
N SER A 296 -3.19 9.38 -17.21
CA SER A 296 -2.47 8.20 -17.64
C SER A 296 -3.26 7.43 -18.72
N ALA A 297 -2.53 6.71 -19.56
CA ALA A 297 -3.08 5.68 -20.42
C ALA A 297 -3.24 4.34 -19.66
N THR A 298 -3.55 3.27 -20.37
CA THR A 298 -3.58 1.91 -19.84
C THR A 298 -2.87 0.96 -20.80
N LEU A 299 -2.37 -0.14 -20.27
CA LEU A 299 -1.91 -1.29 -21.07
C LEU A 299 -2.97 -2.39 -21.17
N LYS A 300 -4.06 -2.28 -20.41
CA LYS A 300 -5.23 -3.17 -20.56
C LYS A 300 -6.05 -2.71 -21.76
N THR A 301 -5.71 -3.22 -22.93
CA THR A 301 -6.30 -2.84 -24.22
C THR A 301 -7.66 -3.47 -24.47
N HIS A 302 -7.96 -4.58 -23.78
CA HIS A 302 -9.24 -5.26 -23.85
C HIS A 302 -9.78 -5.53 -22.46
N ASP A 303 -11.03 -5.14 -22.20
CA ASP A 303 -11.75 -5.39 -20.95
C ASP A 303 -13.21 -5.71 -21.27
N GLU A 304 -13.64 -6.97 -21.04
CA GLU A 304 -15.02 -7.41 -21.27
C GLU A 304 -16.04 -6.62 -20.46
N TYR A 305 -15.67 -6.21 -19.24
CA TYR A 305 -16.52 -5.37 -18.40
C TYR A 305 -16.68 -3.97 -18.99
N ALA A 306 -15.59 -3.35 -19.46
CA ALA A 306 -15.65 -2.05 -20.11
C ALA A 306 -16.43 -2.10 -21.44
N ALA A 307 -16.34 -3.22 -22.18
CA ALA A 307 -17.08 -3.44 -23.42
C ALA A 307 -18.60 -3.45 -23.21
N THR A 308 -19.10 -3.82 -22.04
CA THR A 308 -20.54 -3.80 -21.73
C THR A 308 -21.08 -2.39 -21.48
N TRP A 309 -20.21 -1.43 -21.16
CA TRP A 309 -20.61 -0.07 -20.78
C TRP A 309 -20.31 1.01 -21.83
N PHE A 310 -19.51 0.80 -22.77
CA PHE A 310 -19.03 1.63 -23.88
C PHE A 310 -17.57 1.28 -24.14
N SER A 311 -17.34 0.37 -25.06
CA SER A 311 -15.99 0.03 -25.52
C SER A 311 -15.33 1.25 -26.17
N ILE A 312 -14.61 2.00 -25.38
CA ILE A 312 -13.65 2.95 -25.92
C ILE A 312 -12.37 2.13 -26.10
N LEU A 313 -12.02 1.91 -27.34
CA LEU A 313 -10.69 1.43 -27.70
C LEU A 313 -9.69 2.39 -27.06
N THR A 314 -9.03 1.93 -26.02
CA THR A 314 -8.05 2.72 -25.29
C THR A 314 -6.77 2.67 -26.10
N SER A 315 -6.26 3.83 -26.47
CA SER A 315 -4.93 3.91 -27.07
C SER A 315 -3.88 3.85 -25.95
N PRO A 316 -2.89 2.94 -26.01
CA PRO A 316 -1.84 2.84 -25.02
C PRO A 316 -0.75 3.91 -25.22
N VAL A 317 -1.17 5.13 -25.47
CA VAL A 317 -0.29 6.28 -25.69
C VAL A 317 -0.22 7.10 -24.41
N TYR A 318 0.87 6.97 -23.68
CA TYR A 318 1.11 7.70 -22.46
C TYR A 318 1.53 9.13 -22.75
N PRO A 319 0.75 10.15 -22.32
CA PRO A 319 1.18 11.54 -22.37
C PRO A 319 2.37 11.74 -21.42
N CYS A 320 3.22 12.70 -21.74
CA CYS A 320 4.35 13.05 -20.91
C CYS A 320 4.52 14.57 -20.82
N MET A 321 5.39 15.01 -19.96
CA MET A 321 5.76 16.43 -19.82
C MET A 321 7.25 16.58 -19.59
N VAL A 322 7.81 17.68 -20.08
CA VAL A 322 9.19 18.07 -19.85
C VAL A 322 9.25 19.20 -18.84
N LEU A 323 10.11 19.07 -17.86
CA LEU A 323 10.38 20.04 -16.81
C LEU A 323 11.81 20.54 -16.92
N HIS A 324 12.01 21.86 -16.89
CA HIS A 324 13.33 22.48 -16.97
C HIS A 324 13.96 22.69 -15.60
N PRO A 325 15.29 22.50 -15.45
CA PRO A 325 15.98 22.62 -14.17
C PRO A 325 16.34 24.05 -13.77
N ASN A 326 16.37 25.00 -14.71
CA ASN A 326 16.86 26.37 -14.47
C ASN A 326 15.75 27.42 -14.57
N GLU A 327 14.63 27.09 -15.17
CA GLU A 327 13.50 27.98 -15.36
C GLU A 327 12.18 27.19 -15.23
N LYS A 328 11.13 27.83 -14.73
CA LYS A 328 9.83 27.18 -14.55
C LYS A 328 9.09 27.02 -15.86
N ILE A 329 9.53 26.04 -16.65
CA ILE A 329 8.93 25.66 -17.93
C ILE A 329 8.36 24.25 -17.80
N ILE A 330 7.10 24.09 -18.19
CA ILE A 330 6.38 22.83 -18.28
C ILE A 330 5.92 22.65 -19.71
N ALA A 331 6.46 21.69 -20.45
CA ALA A 331 6.07 21.40 -21.82
C ALA A 331 5.37 20.04 -21.91
N PRO A 332 4.03 19.99 -22.05
CA PRO A 332 3.31 18.73 -22.23
C PRO A 332 3.45 18.19 -23.65
N PHE A 333 3.55 16.86 -23.78
CA PHE A 333 3.61 16.13 -25.04
C PHE A 333 2.58 15.00 -25.07
N ILE A 334 2.10 14.68 -26.26
CA ILE A 334 1.13 13.59 -26.47
C ILE A 334 1.73 12.24 -26.13
N SER A 335 3.04 12.05 -26.38
CA SER A 335 3.76 10.83 -26.04
C SER A 335 5.27 11.03 -26.03
N ILE A 336 6.01 10.05 -25.51
CA ILE A 336 7.48 9.99 -25.58
C ILE A 336 7.98 10.13 -27.03
N LYS A 337 7.28 9.51 -27.99
CA LYS A 337 7.66 9.57 -29.42
C LYS A 337 7.64 11.01 -29.92
N HIS A 338 6.61 11.79 -29.58
CA HIS A 338 6.53 13.21 -29.97
C HIS A 338 7.61 14.03 -29.28
N TRP A 339 7.86 13.80 -28.00
CA TRP A 339 8.95 14.44 -27.28
C TRP A 339 10.30 14.17 -27.97
N LYS A 340 10.64 12.90 -28.24
CA LYS A 340 11.90 12.54 -28.92
C LYS A 340 12.04 13.13 -30.29
N ALA A 341 10.97 13.13 -31.07
CA ALA A 341 11.00 13.68 -32.42
C ALA A 341 11.28 15.20 -32.46
N LEU A 342 10.94 15.92 -31.38
CA LEU A 342 11.15 17.35 -31.32
C LEU A 342 12.42 17.76 -30.57
N THR A 343 12.93 16.92 -29.67
CA THR A 343 14.05 17.30 -28.78
C THR A 343 15.35 16.58 -29.11
N LEU A 344 15.26 15.40 -29.75
CA LEU A 344 16.43 14.59 -30.14
C LEU A 344 16.66 14.67 -31.66
N GLN A 345 16.25 15.76 -32.33
CA GLN A 345 16.79 16.07 -33.66
C GLN A 345 18.29 16.23 -33.46
N GLU A 346 18.99 15.27 -33.96
CA GLU A 346 20.42 15.12 -33.87
C GLU A 346 21.12 16.42 -34.20
N THR A 347 21.98 16.82 -33.31
CA THR A 347 23.12 17.67 -33.72
C THR A 347 23.88 16.90 -34.80
N PRO A 348 24.02 17.46 -36.00
CA PRO A 348 24.71 16.79 -37.11
C PRO A 348 26.16 16.42 -36.76
#